data_620b922d5bda23637ab63ef442620ab7
#
_entry.id   620b922d5bda23637ab63ef442620ab7
#
_cell.length_a   1.000
_cell.length_b   1.000
_cell.length_c   1.000
_cell.angle_alpha   90.00
_cell.angle_beta   90.00
_cell.angle_gamma   90.00
#
_symmetry.space_group_name_H-M   'P 1'
#
loop_
_entity.id
_entity.type
_entity.pdbx_description
1 polymer ?
#
loop_
_entity_poly.entity_id
_entity_poly.type
_entity_poly.pdbx_seq_one_letter_code
_entity_poly.pdbx_strand_id
1 'polypeptide(L)'
;METTEMEQSMQWFVFFKDQLLLKKEYTTNGENKYGIPHGVTPPVTPAAGCKIHEVTLTGGKKVKACALGQPVPETEEWVMIGLRASYDYISADEYLSAGKAFQILYWDEHSRFCPVCGTPMEQQTPIMKKCPKCGNEMYPPVSTAIIVLIRKGKEILLVHARNFRGTFHGLVAGFLEAGETLEQCVEREVMEETGLKVKNITYFGSQPWPYPSGLMVGFIADYESGEIKLQADELSSGSFYSKDTVSYTNLT
;
A
#
# COMPACT_ATOMS: atom_id res chain seq x y z
N MET A 1 42.12 8.47 -16.28
CA MET A 1 41.97 8.02 -14.89
C MET A 1 40.48 7.71 -14.72
N GLU A 2 40.10 6.45 -14.93
CA GLU A 2 38.74 5.98 -14.65
C GLU A 2 38.60 5.91 -13.13
N THR A 3 37.77 6.79 -12.56
CA THR A 3 37.30 6.64 -11.18
C THR A 3 36.34 5.46 -11.17
N THR A 4 36.84 4.30 -10.76
CA THR A 4 36.02 3.15 -10.41
C THR A 4 35.15 3.58 -9.24
N GLU A 5 33.89 3.94 -9.50
CA GLU A 5 32.90 4.08 -8.43
C GLU A 5 32.87 2.74 -7.69
N MET A 6 33.32 2.73 -6.44
CA MET A 6 33.18 1.56 -5.59
C MET A 6 31.66 1.31 -5.46
N GLU A 7 31.18 0.20 -6.01
CA GLU A 7 29.80 -0.20 -5.87
C GLU A 7 29.42 -0.28 -4.40
N GLN A 8 28.56 0.63 -3.96
CA GLN A 8 28.10 0.68 -2.58
C GLN A 8 27.06 -0.39 -2.30
N SER A 9 27.18 -1.04 -1.15
CA SER A 9 26.13 -1.93 -0.66
C SER A 9 24.83 -1.16 -0.43
N MET A 10 23.74 -1.63 -1.02
CA MET A 10 22.42 -1.00 -1.00
C MET A 10 21.37 -1.97 -0.42
N GLN A 11 20.27 -1.41 0.06
CA GLN A 11 19.09 -2.22 0.39
C GLN A 11 18.44 -2.77 -0.88
N TRP A 12 17.99 -4.02 -0.83
CA TRP A 12 17.30 -4.71 -1.91
C TRP A 12 15.87 -5.06 -1.53
N PHE A 13 14.92 -4.45 -2.19
CA PHE A 13 13.50 -4.80 -2.09
C PHE A 13 13.16 -5.77 -3.22
N VAL A 14 13.06 -7.04 -2.87
CA VAL A 14 12.87 -8.14 -3.83
C VAL A 14 11.50 -8.74 -3.64
N PHE A 15 10.71 -8.80 -4.71
CA PHE A 15 9.33 -9.24 -4.65
C PHE A 15 9.03 -10.44 -5.55
N PHE A 16 8.20 -11.34 -5.05
CA PHE A 16 7.43 -12.26 -5.89
C PHE A 16 5.94 -11.98 -5.67
N LYS A 17 5.25 -11.45 -6.69
CA LYS A 17 3.91 -10.89 -6.54
C LYS A 17 3.89 -9.85 -5.41
N ASP A 18 3.03 -10.04 -4.41
CA ASP A 18 2.90 -9.20 -3.21
C ASP A 18 3.77 -9.64 -2.02
N GLN A 19 4.61 -10.64 -2.20
CA GLN A 19 5.50 -11.13 -1.16
C GLN A 19 6.88 -10.47 -1.24
N LEU A 20 7.35 -9.95 -0.12
CA LEU A 20 8.66 -9.33 0.07
C LEU A 20 9.65 -10.35 0.62
N LEU A 21 10.85 -10.41 0.04
CA LEU A 21 11.96 -11.21 0.55
C LEU A 21 12.58 -10.54 1.76
N LEU A 22 12.62 -11.24 2.89
CA LEU A 22 13.29 -10.81 4.10
C LEU A 22 14.43 -11.75 4.44
N LYS A 23 15.49 -11.18 5.01
CA LYS A 23 16.61 -11.91 5.61
C LYS A 23 16.27 -12.24 7.05
N LYS A 24 16.46 -13.51 7.43
CA LYS A 24 16.38 -13.96 8.82
C LYS A 24 17.69 -13.63 9.52
N GLU A 25 17.60 -12.97 10.66
CA GLU A 25 18.74 -12.68 11.55
C GLU A 25 18.43 -13.28 12.91
N TYR A 26 19.32 -14.14 13.37
CA TYR A 26 19.17 -14.74 14.70
C TYR A 26 19.82 -13.82 15.73
N THR A 27 19.04 -13.40 16.71
CA THR A 27 19.57 -12.65 17.84
C THR A 27 20.22 -13.61 18.84
N THR A 28 21.16 -13.11 19.62
CA THR A 28 21.82 -13.89 20.70
C THR A 28 20.82 -14.40 21.74
N ASN A 29 19.62 -13.85 21.81
CA ASN A 29 18.55 -14.25 22.73
C ASN A 29 17.59 -15.30 22.12
N GLY A 30 17.86 -15.78 20.89
CA GLY A 30 17.03 -16.80 20.23
C GLY A 30 15.75 -16.26 19.57
N GLU A 31 15.55 -14.95 19.52
CA GLU A 31 14.44 -14.32 18.81
C GLU A 31 14.79 -14.15 17.34
N ASN A 32 13.84 -14.48 16.46
CA ASN A 32 13.98 -14.22 15.02
C ASN A 32 13.80 -12.72 14.76
N LYS A 33 14.82 -12.10 14.22
CA LYS A 33 14.75 -10.75 13.65
C LYS A 33 14.72 -10.86 12.13
N TYR A 34 14.00 -9.97 11.49
CA TYR A 34 13.89 -9.90 10.04
C TYR A 34 14.39 -8.56 9.56
N GLY A 35 14.99 -8.52 8.38
CA GLY A 35 15.49 -7.28 7.80
C GLY A 35 15.48 -7.30 6.28
N ILE A 36 15.60 -6.11 5.69
CA ILE A 36 15.75 -5.96 4.25
C ILE A 36 17.16 -6.39 3.85
N PRO A 37 17.32 -7.27 2.83
CA PRO A 37 18.64 -7.66 2.35
C PRO A 37 19.52 -6.48 1.94
N HIS A 38 20.80 -6.55 2.22
CA HIS A 38 21.81 -5.59 1.84
C HIS A 38 22.89 -6.25 0.97
N GLY A 39 23.38 -5.55 -0.03
CA GLY A 39 24.47 -6.07 -0.88
C GLY A 39 24.76 -5.18 -2.07
N VAL A 40 25.87 -5.48 -2.74
CA VAL A 40 26.25 -4.89 -4.03
C VAL A 40 25.44 -5.53 -5.15
N THR A 41 25.19 -6.84 -5.05
CA THR A 41 24.41 -7.63 -6.01
C THR A 41 23.08 -8.05 -5.41
N PRO A 42 22.08 -8.43 -6.25
CA PRO A 42 20.83 -8.99 -5.76
C PRO A 42 21.07 -10.20 -4.86
N PRO A 43 20.36 -10.33 -3.74
CA PRO A 43 20.54 -11.46 -2.80
C PRO A 43 20.11 -12.81 -3.40
N VAL A 44 19.25 -12.75 -4.42
CA VAL A 44 18.77 -13.91 -5.18
C VAL A 44 18.67 -13.53 -6.66
N THR A 45 18.69 -14.52 -7.55
CA THR A 45 18.64 -14.27 -9.00
C THR A 45 17.28 -13.69 -9.40
N PRO A 46 17.21 -12.48 -9.98
CA PRO A 46 15.98 -11.92 -10.51
C PRO A 46 15.39 -12.77 -11.64
N ALA A 47 14.11 -12.55 -11.94
CA ALA A 47 13.47 -13.17 -13.10
C ALA A 47 14.22 -12.83 -14.39
N ALA A 48 14.25 -13.77 -15.33
CA ALA A 48 14.86 -13.52 -16.65
C ALA A 48 14.16 -12.32 -17.32
N GLY A 49 14.94 -11.34 -17.75
CA GLY A 49 14.43 -10.10 -18.32
C GLY A 49 13.82 -9.11 -17.33
N CYS A 50 13.87 -9.40 -16.02
CA CYS A 50 13.45 -8.47 -14.99
C CYS A 50 14.41 -7.27 -14.94
N LYS A 51 13.84 -6.08 -14.91
CA LYS A 51 14.60 -4.85 -14.71
C LYS A 51 14.86 -4.63 -13.23
N ILE A 52 16.10 -4.27 -12.91
CA ILE A 52 16.45 -3.77 -11.58
C ILE A 52 16.21 -2.26 -11.56
N HIS A 53 15.34 -1.83 -10.67
CA HIS A 53 15.01 -0.42 -10.49
C HIS A 53 15.86 0.19 -9.39
N GLU A 54 16.38 1.39 -9.64
CA GLU A 54 16.87 2.26 -8.58
C GLU A 54 15.72 3.16 -8.12
N VAL A 55 15.33 3.01 -6.87
CA VAL A 55 14.22 3.76 -6.26
C VAL A 55 14.80 4.78 -5.29
N THR A 56 14.48 6.06 -5.50
CA THR A 56 14.83 7.12 -4.57
C THR A 56 13.72 7.25 -3.53
N LEU A 57 14.06 7.03 -2.27
CA LEU A 57 13.16 7.14 -1.13
C LEU A 57 13.02 8.59 -0.66
N THR A 58 12.10 8.83 0.27
CA THR A 58 12.01 10.11 1.00
C THR A 58 13.34 10.37 1.70
N GLY A 59 13.82 11.62 1.62
CA GLY A 59 15.15 11.97 2.14
C GLY A 59 16.32 11.67 1.20
N GLY A 60 16.07 11.20 -0.03
CA GLY A 60 17.08 11.03 -1.09
C GLY A 60 17.86 9.71 -1.03
N LYS A 61 17.60 8.84 -0.06
CA LYS A 61 18.23 7.50 0.01
C LYS A 61 17.84 6.69 -1.22
N LYS A 62 18.83 6.08 -1.87
CA LYS A 62 18.64 5.19 -3.01
C LYS A 62 18.65 3.73 -2.59
N VAL A 63 17.76 2.93 -3.16
CA VAL A 63 17.62 1.49 -2.92
C VAL A 63 17.43 0.77 -4.25
N LYS A 64 17.62 -0.54 -4.26
CA LYS A 64 17.34 -1.39 -5.44
C LYS A 64 16.05 -2.16 -5.24
N ALA A 65 15.30 -2.33 -6.32
CA ALA A 65 14.08 -3.15 -6.33
C ALA A 65 14.04 -4.03 -7.58
N CYS A 66 13.58 -5.27 -7.43
CA CYS A 66 13.34 -6.18 -8.55
C CYS A 66 12.23 -7.19 -8.23
N ALA A 67 11.66 -7.75 -9.29
CA ALA A 67 10.69 -8.84 -9.21
C ALA A 67 11.35 -10.19 -9.49
N LEU A 68 10.79 -11.25 -8.90
CA LEU A 68 11.18 -12.64 -9.11
C LEU A 68 10.18 -13.36 -10.02
N GLY A 69 10.68 -14.34 -10.80
CA GLY A 69 9.84 -15.20 -11.62
C GLY A 69 9.16 -16.33 -10.83
N GLN A 70 9.68 -16.64 -9.64
CA GLN A 70 9.17 -17.67 -8.73
C GLN A 70 9.49 -17.29 -7.29
N PRO A 71 8.72 -17.80 -6.30
CA PRO A 71 9.00 -17.53 -4.90
C PRO A 71 10.32 -18.16 -4.47
N VAL A 72 11.00 -17.51 -3.54
CA VAL A 72 12.16 -18.12 -2.85
C VAL A 72 11.63 -19.08 -1.78
N PRO A 73 12.05 -20.36 -1.78
CA PRO A 73 11.71 -21.27 -0.70
C PRO A 73 12.22 -20.75 0.64
N GLU A 74 11.48 -21.01 1.69
CA GLU A 74 11.94 -20.67 3.04
C GLU A 74 13.18 -21.48 3.39
N THR A 75 14.19 -20.81 3.92
CA THR A 75 15.48 -21.39 4.36
C THR A 75 15.84 -20.87 5.75
N GLU A 76 17.01 -21.23 6.25
CA GLU A 76 17.57 -20.61 7.46
C GLU A 76 17.87 -19.11 7.27
N GLU A 77 18.18 -18.69 6.04
CA GLU A 77 18.57 -17.31 5.75
C GLU A 77 17.40 -16.46 5.20
N TRP A 78 16.45 -17.05 4.44
CA TRP A 78 15.45 -16.35 3.66
C TRP A 78 14.02 -16.72 4.00
N VAL A 79 13.12 -15.76 3.94
CA VAL A 79 11.67 -15.95 3.98
C VAL A 79 10.95 -14.94 3.09
N MET A 80 9.86 -15.38 2.45
CA MET A 80 8.94 -14.51 1.72
C MET A 80 7.72 -14.21 2.60
N ILE A 81 7.47 -12.94 2.87
CA ILE A 81 6.33 -12.48 3.71
C ILE A 81 5.49 -11.51 2.88
N GLY A 82 4.16 -11.66 2.92
CA GLY A 82 3.25 -10.71 2.27
C GLY A 82 3.55 -9.28 2.68
N LEU A 83 3.59 -8.34 1.74
CA LEU A 83 3.97 -6.94 2.01
C LEU A 83 3.16 -6.35 3.17
N ARG A 84 1.85 -6.61 3.26
CA ARG A 84 1.04 -6.10 4.36
C ARG A 84 1.46 -6.69 5.71
N ALA A 85 1.70 -7.99 5.76
CA ALA A 85 2.13 -8.67 6.99
C ALA A 85 3.56 -8.30 7.41
N SER A 86 4.40 -7.81 6.47
CA SER A 86 5.78 -7.42 6.78
C SER A 86 5.87 -6.24 7.76
N TYR A 87 4.78 -5.49 7.94
CA TYR A 87 4.68 -4.43 8.96
C TYR A 87 5.03 -4.92 10.37
N ASP A 88 4.70 -6.16 10.70
CA ASP A 88 4.97 -6.76 12.01
C ASP A 88 6.41 -7.27 12.17
N TYR A 89 7.21 -7.26 11.10
CA TYR A 89 8.53 -7.90 11.05
C TYR A 89 9.68 -6.93 10.81
N ILE A 90 9.44 -5.79 10.17
CA ILE A 90 10.44 -4.78 9.81
C ILE A 90 10.08 -3.41 10.38
N SER A 91 11.01 -2.48 10.38
CA SER A 91 10.75 -1.12 10.85
C SER A 91 9.72 -0.39 9.96
N ALA A 92 9.02 0.61 10.53
CA ALA A 92 8.06 1.42 9.78
C ALA A 92 8.69 2.10 8.56
N ASP A 93 9.93 2.55 8.65
CA ASP A 93 10.66 3.16 7.54
C ASP A 93 10.97 2.16 6.42
N GLU A 94 11.36 0.94 6.78
CA GLU A 94 11.57 -0.15 5.81
C GLU A 94 10.27 -0.58 5.16
N TYR A 95 9.18 -0.65 5.92
CA TYR A 95 7.85 -0.95 5.40
C TYR A 95 7.37 0.09 4.38
N LEU A 96 7.48 1.38 4.69
CA LEU A 96 7.14 2.46 3.75
C LEU A 96 8.02 2.43 2.50
N SER A 97 9.30 2.10 2.68
CA SER A 97 10.25 1.94 1.58
C SER A 97 9.90 0.76 0.68
N ALA A 98 9.53 -0.38 1.29
CA ALA A 98 9.04 -1.56 0.58
C ALA A 98 7.78 -1.25 -0.21
N GLY A 99 6.83 -0.52 0.39
CA GLY A 99 5.62 -0.07 -0.26
C GLY A 99 5.91 0.78 -1.51
N LYS A 100 6.81 1.75 -1.42
CA LYS A 100 7.23 2.56 -2.57
C LYS A 100 7.90 1.72 -3.66
N ALA A 101 8.81 0.83 -3.27
CA ALA A 101 9.49 -0.06 -4.20
C ALA A 101 8.48 -0.95 -4.94
N PHE A 102 7.51 -1.51 -4.22
CA PHE A 102 6.44 -2.33 -4.80
C PHE A 102 5.58 -1.55 -5.80
N GLN A 103 5.17 -0.33 -5.47
CA GLN A 103 4.40 0.53 -6.38
C GLN A 103 5.14 0.84 -7.68
N ILE A 104 6.46 1.07 -7.62
CA ILE A 104 7.28 1.30 -8.83
C ILE A 104 7.37 0.04 -9.69
N LEU A 105 7.58 -1.13 -9.08
CA LEU A 105 7.60 -2.41 -9.81
C LEU A 105 6.24 -2.71 -10.45
N TYR A 106 5.15 -2.50 -9.70
CA TYR A 106 3.79 -2.67 -10.19
C TYR A 106 3.52 -1.76 -11.40
N TRP A 107 3.85 -0.47 -11.30
CA TRP A 107 3.71 0.47 -12.40
C TRP A 107 4.54 0.05 -13.62
N ASP A 108 5.81 -0.35 -13.43
CA ASP A 108 6.67 -0.74 -14.55
C ASP A 108 6.09 -1.93 -15.30
N GLU A 109 5.56 -2.91 -14.59
CA GLU A 109 4.92 -4.08 -15.18
C GLU A 109 3.63 -3.74 -15.95
N HIS A 110 2.80 -2.83 -15.42
CA HIS A 110 1.49 -2.48 -15.99
C HIS A 110 1.56 -1.33 -17.01
N SER A 111 2.73 -0.76 -17.24
CA SER A 111 2.97 0.32 -18.21
C SER A 111 3.97 -0.05 -19.31
N ARG A 112 4.05 -1.34 -19.68
CA ARG A 112 4.96 -1.81 -20.71
C ARG A 112 4.58 -1.34 -22.11
N PHE A 113 3.30 -1.14 -22.37
CA PHE A 113 2.76 -0.73 -23.65
C PHE A 113 1.94 0.55 -23.51
N CYS A 114 1.98 1.38 -24.54
CA CYS A 114 1.21 2.63 -24.61
C CYS A 114 -0.29 2.32 -24.67
N PRO A 115 -1.13 2.85 -23.77
CA PRO A 115 -2.57 2.62 -23.80
C PRO A 115 -3.27 3.29 -24.99
N VAL A 116 -2.61 4.24 -25.68
CA VAL A 116 -3.17 4.95 -26.82
C VAL A 116 -2.91 4.21 -28.15
N CYS A 117 -1.71 3.65 -28.35
CA CYS A 117 -1.33 3.10 -29.65
C CYS A 117 -0.66 1.71 -29.61
N GLY A 118 -0.57 1.08 -28.43
CA GLY A 118 -0.04 -0.26 -28.25
C GLY A 118 1.50 -0.40 -28.43
N THR A 119 2.22 0.70 -28.71
CA THR A 119 3.68 0.67 -28.89
C THR A 119 4.38 0.45 -27.54
N PRO A 120 5.47 -0.33 -27.46
CA PRO A 120 6.27 -0.44 -26.23
C PRO A 120 6.69 0.93 -25.71
N MET A 121 6.58 1.13 -24.38
CA MET A 121 6.94 2.37 -23.71
C MET A 121 8.43 2.39 -23.38
N GLU A 122 9.03 3.58 -23.50
CA GLU A 122 10.44 3.82 -23.14
C GLU A 122 10.54 4.61 -21.85
N GLN A 123 11.37 4.16 -20.93
CA GLN A 123 11.59 4.88 -19.68
C GLN A 123 12.51 6.07 -19.90
N GLN A 124 12.04 7.26 -19.51
CA GLN A 124 12.79 8.51 -19.64
C GLN A 124 13.35 8.97 -18.28
N THR A 125 12.61 8.71 -17.19
CA THR A 125 13.04 9.00 -15.82
C THR A 125 12.66 7.83 -14.89
N PRO A 126 13.14 7.77 -13.66
CA PRO A 126 12.72 6.72 -12.71
C PRO A 126 11.20 6.60 -12.50
N ILE A 127 10.44 7.65 -12.78
CA ILE A 127 8.98 7.72 -12.57
C ILE A 127 8.21 8.19 -13.81
N MET A 128 8.82 8.13 -15.02
CA MET A 128 8.11 8.53 -16.25
C MET A 128 8.54 7.66 -17.42
N LYS A 129 7.55 7.17 -18.15
CA LYS A 129 7.71 6.51 -19.45
C LYS A 129 7.07 7.34 -20.54
N LYS A 130 7.66 7.31 -21.75
CA LYS A 130 7.15 8.00 -22.94
C LYS A 130 7.01 7.03 -24.10
N CYS A 131 5.91 7.16 -24.83
CA CYS A 131 5.71 6.42 -26.05
C CYS A 131 6.55 7.04 -27.20
N PRO A 132 7.46 6.29 -27.83
CA PRO A 132 8.28 6.82 -28.92
C PRO A 132 7.46 7.11 -30.19
N LYS A 133 6.28 6.50 -30.33
CA LYS A 133 5.43 6.66 -31.52
C LYS A 133 4.46 7.85 -31.42
N CYS A 134 3.71 7.96 -30.30
CA CYS A 134 2.65 8.97 -30.17
C CYS A 134 2.94 10.04 -29.11
N GLY A 135 4.05 9.95 -28.40
CA GLY A 135 4.46 10.92 -27.39
C GLY A 135 3.69 10.83 -26.05
N ASN A 136 2.76 9.87 -25.89
CA ASN A 136 2.01 9.70 -24.63
C ASN A 136 2.96 9.42 -23.48
N GLU A 137 2.74 10.11 -22.35
CA GLU A 137 3.53 9.97 -21.14
C GLU A 137 2.73 9.24 -20.07
N MET A 138 3.43 8.37 -19.30
CA MET A 138 2.84 7.61 -18.19
C MET A 138 3.67 7.74 -16.93
N TYR A 139 3.00 8.02 -15.83
CA TYR A 139 3.55 8.13 -14.48
C TYR A 139 2.93 7.04 -13.58
N PRO A 140 3.57 6.69 -12.44
CA PRO A 140 2.95 5.78 -11.48
C PRO A 140 1.59 6.32 -11.02
N PRO A 141 0.49 5.60 -11.26
CA PRO A 141 -0.83 6.03 -10.81
C PRO A 141 -0.94 5.87 -9.29
N VAL A 142 -1.73 6.73 -8.65
CA VAL A 142 -2.07 6.62 -7.24
C VAL A 142 -3.59 6.66 -7.12
N SER A 143 -4.19 5.50 -6.87
CA SER A 143 -5.62 5.40 -6.60
C SER A 143 -5.91 5.91 -5.20
N THR A 144 -6.64 7.02 -5.11
CA THR A 144 -6.97 7.63 -3.82
C THR A 144 -8.24 7.01 -3.26
N ALA A 145 -8.22 6.64 -1.98
CA ALA A 145 -9.38 6.22 -1.22
C ALA A 145 -9.48 7.02 0.08
N ILE A 146 -10.69 7.26 0.54
CA ILE A 146 -10.94 7.84 1.86
C ILE A 146 -11.14 6.72 2.89
N ILE A 147 -10.90 7.05 4.15
CA ILE A 147 -11.34 6.30 5.32
C ILE A 147 -11.84 7.30 6.35
N VAL A 148 -13.00 7.05 6.96
CA VAL A 148 -13.63 8.03 7.83
C VAL A 148 -14.09 7.44 9.17
N LEU A 149 -13.64 8.06 10.27
CA LEU A 149 -14.12 7.80 11.61
C LEU A 149 -15.35 8.67 11.87
N ILE A 150 -16.52 8.06 12.03
CA ILE A 150 -17.79 8.74 12.27
C ILE A 150 -18.12 8.69 13.76
N ARG A 151 -18.27 9.87 14.38
CA ARG A 151 -18.58 10.03 15.81
C ARG A 151 -20.04 10.35 16.04
N LYS A 152 -20.65 9.73 17.06
CA LYS A 152 -21.99 10.07 17.59
C LYS A 152 -21.91 10.21 19.10
N GLY A 153 -21.68 11.43 19.57
CA GLY A 153 -21.41 11.68 21.00
C GLY A 153 -20.12 11.01 21.46
N LYS A 154 -20.21 9.98 22.30
CA LYS A 154 -19.06 9.20 22.80
C LYS A 154 -18.86 7.88 22.05
N GLU A 155 -19.67 7.62 21.05
CA GLU A 155 -19.62 6.41 20.25
C GLU A 155 -19.01 6.68 18.88
N ILE A 156 -18.45 5.62 18.26
CA ILE A 156 -17.95 5.61 16.89
C ILE A 156 -18.65 4.54 16.09
N LEU A 157 -18.88 4.80 14.79
CA LEU A 157 -19.38 3.78 13.87
C LEU A 157 -18.26 2.83 13.51
N LEU A 158 -18.50 1.53 13.69
CA LEU A 158 -17.67 0.47 13.18
C LEU A 158 -18.49 -0.45 12.29
N VAL A 159 -17.91 -0.88 11.17
CA VAL A 159 -18.54 -1.75 10.19
C VAL A 159 -17.70 -3.01 9.95
N HIS A 160 -18.33 -4.10 9.53
CA HIS A 160 -17.65 -5.33 9.16
C HIS A 160 -17.90 -5.61 7.68
N ALA A 161 -16.84 -5.44 6.88
CA ALA A 161 -16.91 -5.72 5.45
C ALA A 161 -16.98 -7.24 5.20
N ARG A 162 -17.75 -7.67 4.20
CA ARG A 162 -17.95 -9.09 3.86
C ARG A 162 -16.68 -9.81 3.45
N ASN A 163 -15.72 -9.08 2.89
CA ASN A 163 -14.43 -9.62 2.50
C ASN A 163 -13.43 -9.71 3.66
N PHE A 164 -13.75 -9.18 4.84
CA PHE A 164 -12.89 -9.31 6.01
C PHE A 164 -12.92 -10.74 6.53
N ARG A 165 -11.75 -11.28 6.82
CA ARG A 165 -11.61 -12.58 7.50
C ARG A 165 -11.57 -12.35 9.01
N GLY A 166 -12.34 -13.16 9.75
CA GLY A 166 -12.40 -13.07 11.22
C GLY A 166 -13.44 -12.07 11.72
N THR A 167 -13.21 -11.51 12.90
CA THR A 167 -14.16 -10.64 13.63
C THR A 167 -13.77 -9.16 13.61
N PHE A 168 -12.84 -8.78 12.74
CA PHE A 168 -12.37 -7.39 12.65
C PHE A 168 -13.46 -6.45 12.16
N HIS A 169 -13.56 -5.32 12.82
CA HIS A 169 -14.38 -4.20 12.38
C HIS A 169 -13.47 -3.09 11.89
N GLY A 170 -13.90 -2.42 10.83
CA GLY A 170 -13.20 -1.29 10.22
C GLY A 170 -14.04 -0.02 10.25
N LEU A 171 -13.49 1.01 9.65
CA LEU A 171 -14.18 2.25 9.36
C LEU A 171 -14.75 2.19 7.94
N VAL A 172 -15.69 3.06 7.60
CA VAL A 172 -16.17 3.25 6.23
C VAL A 172 -15.02 3.76 5.38
N ALA A 173 -14.82 3.15 4.21
CA ALA A 173 -13.73 3.51 3.31
C ALA A 173 -14.10 3.18 1.88
N GLY A 174 -13.79 4.09 0.94
CA GLY A 174 -14.06 3.87 -0.47
C GLY A 174 -13.20 4.72 -1.39
N PHE A 175 -13.24 4.42 -2.68
CA PHE A 175 -12.43 5.09 -3.68
C PHE A 175 -13.03 6.42 -4.11
N LEU A 176 -12.15 7.41 -4.31
CA LEU A 176 -12.48 8.68 -4.94
C LEU A 176 -12.91 8.45 -6.38
N GLU A 177 -14.06 8.99 -6.78
CA GLU A 177 -14.55 8.99 -8.15
C GLU A 177 -14.13 10.23 -8.93
N ALA A 178 -14.17 10.12 -10.26
CA ALA A 178 -13.82 11.24 -11.13
C ALA A 178 -14.78 12.42 -10.94
N GLY A 179 -14.24 13.58 -10.60
CA GLY A 179 -15.01 14.81 -10.39
C GLY A 179 -15.44 15.08 -8.95
N GLU A 180 -15.18 14.15 -8.02
CA GLU A 180 -15.45 14.37 -6.59
C GLU A 180 -14.32 15.14 -5.90
N THR A 181 -14.67 15.89 -4.85
CA THR A 181 -13.73 16.24 -3.78
C THR A 181 -13.62 15.10 -2.76
N LEU A 182 -12.59 15.12 -1.93
CA LEU A 182 -12.44 14.09 -0.88
C LEU A 182 -13.60 14.11 0.12
N GLU A 183 -14.12 15.29 0.45
CA GLU A 183 -15.27 15.46 1.35
C GLU A 183 -16.56 14.91 0.71
N GLN A 184 -16.76 15.12 -0.59
CA GLN A 184 -17.90 14.54 -1.32
C GLN A 184 -17.82 13.02 -1.37
N CYS A 185 -16.61 12.46 -1.55
CA CYS A 185 -16.38 11.03 -1.47
C CYS A 185 -16.74 10.48 -0.07
N VAL A 186 -16.36 11.18 1.00
CA VAL A 186 -16.76 10.80 2.37
C VAL A 186 -18.29 10.80 2.52
N GLU A 187 -18.98 11.85 2.04
CA GLU A 187 -20.46 11.94 2.13
C GLU A 187 -21.14 10.83 1.34
N ARG A 188 -20.66 10.53 0.13
CA ARG A 188 -21.20 9.49 -0.75
C ARG A 188 -21.01 8.10 -0.14
N GLU A 189 -19.77 7.73 0.20
CA GLU A 189 -19.45 6.40 0.75
C GLU A 189 -20.19 6.12 2.06
N VAL A 190 -20.28 7.11 2.96
CA VAL A 190 -21.04 6.95 4.20
C VAL A 190 -22.53 6.76 3.91
N MET A 191 -23.08 7.51 2.95
CA MET A 191 -24.49 7.37 2.58
C MET A 191 -24.76 6.02 1.91
N GLU A 192 -23.92 5.59 0.98
CA GLU A 192 -24.09 4.34 0.23
C GLU A 192 -23.95 3.12 1.14
N GLU A 193 -22.86 3.06 1.90
CA GLU A 193 -22.59 1.90 2.74
C GLU A 193 -23.47 1.80 3.98
N THR A 194 -23.89 2.94 4.55
CA THR A 194 -24.53 2.95 5.88
C THR A 194 -25.89 3.66 5.96
N GLY A 195 -26.29 4.41 4.94
CA GLY A 195 -27.52 5.23 4.96
C GLY A 195 -27.47 6.45 5.89
N LEU A 196 -26.29 6.80 6.40
CA LEU A 196 -26.12 7.92 7.34
C LEU A 196 -25.71 9.20 6.60
N LYS A 197 -26.05 10.34 7.21
CA LYS A 197 -25.51 11.66 6.85
C LYS A 197 -24.50 12.10 7.89
N VAL A 198 -23.43 12.72 7.43
CA VAL A 198 -22.35 13.24 8.27
C VAL A 198 -22.14 14.72 8.04
N LYS A 199 -21.51 15.38 9.01
CA LYS A 199 -21.12 16.79 8.98
C LYS A 199 -19.76 16.99 9.65
N ASN A 200 -19.24 18.22 9.61
CA ASN A 200 -17.96 18.58 10.23
C ASN A 200 -16.82 17.67 9.80
N ILE A 201 -16.79 17.33 8.50
CA ILE A 201 -15.75 16.48 7.89
C ILE A 201 -14.41 17.19 8.02
N THR A 202 -13.45 16.55 8.68
CA THR A 202 -12.13 17.15 8.95
C THR A 202 -11.03 16.16 8.57
N TYR A 203 -10.05 16.63 7.79
CA TYR A 203 -8.87 15.85 7.45
C TYR A 203 -8.09 15.45 8.72
N PHE A 204 -7.73 14.17 8.81
CA PHE A 204 -6.95 13.63 9.92
C PHE A 204 -5.49 13.35 9.53
N GLY A 205 -5.29 12.71 8.39
CA GLY A 205 -3.96 12.32 7.91
C GLY A 205 -4.05 11.50 6.63
N SER A 206 -2.90 11.12 6.08
CA SER A 206 -2.86 10.23 4.92
C SER A 206 -1.72 9.22 5.04
N GLN A 207 -1.87 8.08 4.38
CA GLN A 207 -0.91 7.00 4.39
C GLN A 207 -0.81 6.36 3.00
N PRO A 208 0.41 6.11 2.47
CA PRO A 208 0.59 5.28 1.30
C PRO A 208 -0.06 3.91 1.50
N TRP A 209 -0.78 3.44 0.48
CA TRP A 209 -1.51 2.18 0.50
C TRP A 209 -1.10 1.32 -0.70
N PRO A 210 0.07 0.65 -0.63
CA PRO A 210 0.66 -0.05 -1.78
C PRO A 210 -0.02 -1.39 -2.08
N TYR A 211 -1.36 -1.38 -2.22
CA TYR A 211 -2.18 -2.57 -2.49
C TYR A 211 -3.19 -2.32 -3.61
N PRO A 212 -2.75 -2.34 -4.89
CA PRO A 212 -1.34 -2.36 -5.32
C PRO A 212 -0.71 -0.98 -5.42
N SER A 213 -1.46 0.12 -5.56
CA SER A 213 -0.95 1.47 -5.81
C SER A 213 -1.94 2.53 -5.36
N GLY A 214 -2.08 2.72 -4.06
CA GLY A 214 -3.06 3.63 -3.48
C GLY A 214 -2.47 4.65 -2.49
N LEU A 215 -3.34 5.61 -2.16
CA LEU A 215 -3.20 6.53 -1.04
C LEU A 215 -4.50 6.47 -0.22
N MET A 216 -4.40 6.18 1.06
CA MET A 216 -5.51 6.27 2.00
C MET A 216 -5.50 7.66 2.63
N VAL A 217 -6.65 8.36 2.58
CA VAL A 217 -6.83 9.69 3.17
C VAL A 217 -7.86 9.60 4.30
N GLY A 218 -7.40 9.82 5.52
CA GLY A 218 -8.20 9.68 6.74
C GLY A 218 -8.97 10.96 7.10
N PHE A 219 -10.22 10.78 7.47
CA PHE A 219 -11.12 11.83 7.94
C PHE A 219 -11.76 11.48 9.27
N ILE A 220 -12.17 12.52 9.99
CA ILE A 220 -13.08 12.44 11.13
C ILE A 220 -14.33 13.22 10.75
N ALA A 221 -15.52 12.65 11.01
CA ALA A 221 -16.79 13.30 10.78
C ALA A 221 -17.74 13.08 11.96
N ASP A 222 -18.73 13.96 12.11
CA ASP A 222 -19.79 13.81 13.10
C ASP A 222 -21.06 13.27 12.43
N TYR A 223 -21.73 12.32 13.07
CA TYR A 223 -23.07 11.90 12.68
C TYR A 223 -24.02 13.10 12.66
N GLU A 224 -24.77 13.25 11.61
CA GLU A 224 -25.78 14.27 11.48
C GLU A 224 -27.20 13.71 11.63
N SER A 225 -27.54 12.72 10.80
CA SER A 225 -28.88 12.14 10.74
C SER A 225 -28.89 10.80 10.02
N GLY A 226 -30.03 10.11 10.01
CA GLY A 226 -30.24 8.84 9.32
C GLY A 226 -30.29 7.66 10.27
N GLU A 227 -30.75 6.53 9.73
CA GLU A 227 -30.73 5.22 10.39
C GLU A 227 -29.77 4.31 9.66
N ILE A 228 -29.08 3.44 10.40
CA ILE A 228 -28.14 2.50 9.79
C ILE A 228 -28.92 1.55 8.83
N LYS A 229 -28.59 1.67 7.55
CA LYS A 229 -29.08 0.79 6.48
C LYS A 229 -27.85 0.34 5.68
N LEU A 230 -27.33 -0.82 6.04
CA LEU A 230 -26.10 -1.33 5.46
C LEU A 230 -26.30 -1.76 4.00
N GLN A 231 -25.36 -1.43 3.16
CA GLN A 231 -25.27 -1.95 1.82
C GLN A 231 -24.89 -3.44 1.89
N ALA A 232 -25.86 -4.30 1.57
CA ALA A 232 -25.76 -5.73 1.82
C ALA A 232 -24.66 -6.45 1.02
N ASP A 233 -24.21 -5.88 -0.10
CA ASP A 233 -23.15 -6.45 -0.93
C ASP A 233 -21.76 -6.22 -0.33
N GLU A 234 -21.56 -5.17 0.44
CA GLU A 234 -20.29 -4.77 0.99
C GLU A 234 -20.16 -5.04 2.49
N LEU A 235 -21.20 -4.72 3.25
CA LEU A 235 -21.18 -4.83 4.70
C LEU A 235 -22.07 -5.96 5.21
N SER A 236 -21.59 -6.68 6.22
CA SER A 236 -22.34 -7.74 6.92
C SER A 236 -22.90 -7.25 8.25
N SER A 237 -22.27 -6.29 8.90
CA SER A 237 -22.74 -5.66 10.14
C SER A 237 -22.16 -4.26 10.30
N GLY A 238 -22.82 -3.44 11.10
CA GLY A 238 -22.37 -2.10 11.46
C GLY A 238 -23.20 -1.53 12.60
N SER A 239 -22.55 -0.87 13.54
CA SER A 239 -23.21 -0.26 14.72
C SER A 239 -22.34 0.84 15.29
N PHE A 240 -22.95 1.66 16.15
CA PHE A 240 -22.20 2.57 17.00
C PHE A 240 -21.73 1.86 18.28
N TYR A 241 -20.45 2.03 18.58
CA TYR A 241 -19.78 1.40 19.72
C TYR A 241 -19.18 2.47 20.63
N SER A 242 -19.36 2.31 21.94
CA SER A 242 -18.67 3.12 22.93
C SER A 242 -17.25 2.61 23.17
N LYS A 243 -16.39 3.44 23.76
CA LYS A 243 -15.02 3.05 24.13
C LYS A 243 -14.99 1.78 25.00
N ASP A 244 -16.00 1.59 25.85
CA ASP A 244 -16.04 0.48 26.80
C ASP A 244 -16.43 -0.86 26.14
N THR A 245 -17.03 -0.80 24.93
CA THR A 245 -17.47 -1.97 24.17
C THR A 245 -16.47 -2.38 23.07
N VAL A 246 -15.53 -1.50 22.72
CA VAL A 246 -14.48 -1.79 21.75
C VAL A 246 -13.32 -2.45 22.47
N SER A 247 -13.16 -3.78 22.30
CA SER A 247 -11.94 -4.45 22.76
C SER A 247 -10.78 -4.08 21.83
N TYR A 248 -9.58 -3.85 22.38
CA TYR A 248 -8.38 -3.46 21.64
C TYR A 248 -7.95 -4.46 20.55
N THR A 249 -8.51 -5.66 20.55
CA THR A 249 -8.23 -6.72 19.57
C THR A 249 -9.00 -6.56 18.26
N ASN A 250 -9.87 -5.57 18.12
CA ASN A 250 -10.75 -5.39 16.97
C ASN A 250 -10.41 -4.16 16.10
N LEU A 251 -9.35 -3.43 16.45
CA LEU A 251 -8.89 -2.25 15.72
C LEU A 251 -7.48 -2.55 15.17
N THR A 252 -7.39 -2.92 13.92
CA THR A 252 -6.14 -2.94 13.13
C THR A 252 -6.33 -2.23 11.81
#